data_132791a27e747dbe030c348047ca9152
#
_entry.id   132791a27e747dbe030c348047ca9152
#
_cell.length_a   1.000
_cell.length_b   1.000
_cell.length_c   1.000
_cell.angle_alpha   90.00
_cell.angle_beta   90.00
_cell.angle_gamma   90.00
#
_symmetry.space_group_name_H-M   'P 1'
#
loop_
_entity.id
_entity.type
_entity.pdbx_description
1 polymer ?
#
loop_
_entity_poly.entity_id
_entity_poly.type
_entity_poly.pdbx_seq_one_letter_code
_entity_poly.pdbx_strand_id
1 'polypeptide(L)'
;QIEAVATDPSNPVEGQVWYNTTSNVLKGQAATTAGSWATGGALNSARSNSGGAGTQTAALSFGGTPNPLGATTESYNGTSWTELNDLNLSRNNLAGAGASNTSALAVGGDVPSGPTIGTAVTESWNGTNWTEVNDLNAGRGRFTSAGTATAALVTGGTPPNEGTDAT
;
A
#
# COMPACT_ATOMS: atom_id res chain seq x y z
N GLN A 1 11.33 23.47 -26.92
CA GLN A 1 11.25 24.90 -27.20
C GLN A 1 10.03 25.45 -26.48
N ILE A 2 10.18 26.56 -25.72
CA ILE A 2 9.04 27.23 -25.07
C ILE A 2 8.41 28.17 -26.10
N GLU A 3 7.11 28.03 -26.33
CA GLU A 3 6.37 28.90 -27.23
C GLU A 3 6.13 30.26 -26.59
N ALA A 4 6.32 31.34 -27.33
CA ALA A 4 5.99 32.72 -26.91
C ALA A 4 4.68 33.15 -27.55
N VAL A 5 3.68 33.46 -26.73
CA VAL A 5 2.34 33.83 -27.20
C VAL A 5 1.83 35.14 -26.57
N ALA A 6 1.04 35.92 -27.27
CA ALA A 6 0.50 37.17 -26.75
C ALA A 6 -0.68 36.93 -25.76
N THR A 7 -1.41 35.83 -25.95
CA THR A 7 -2.53 35.43 -25.09
C THR A 7 -2.33 33.96 -24.67
N ASP A 8 -2.83 33.59 -23.52
CA ASP A 8 -2.79 32.20 -23.09
C ASP A 8 -3.52 31.29 -24.08
N PRO A 9 -3.03 30.07 -24.36
CA PRO A 9 -3.76 29.11 -25.17
C PRO A 9 -5.14 28.84 -24.60
N SER A 10 -6.14 28.79 -25.45
CA SER A 10 -7.55 28.57 -25.05
C SER A 10 -7.79 27.14 -24.52
N ASN A 11 -6.96 26.20 -24.91
CA ASN A 11 -7.02 24.80 -24.46
C ASN A 11 -5.61 24.24 -24.28
N PRO A 12 -4.88 24.66 -23.23
CA PRO A 12 -3.53 24.16 -23.00
C PRO A 12 -3.57 22.68 -22.59
N VAL A 13 -2.60 21.91 -23.08
CA VAL A 13 -2.47 20.50 -22.71
C VAL A 13 -1.59 20.35 -21.45
N GLU A 14 -1.82 19.28 -20.70
CA GLU A 14 -1.03 18.97 -19.51
C GLU A 14 0.47 18.95 -19.80
N GLY A 15 1.24 19.60 -18.94
CA GLY A 15 2.69 19.74 -19.12
C GLY A 15 3.11 20.78 -20.14
N GLN A 16 2.19 21.42 -20.85
CA GLN A 16 2.51 22.53 -21.76
C GLN A 16 3.04 23.72 -20.97
N VAL A 17 4.14 24.30 -21.46
CA VAL A 17 4.77 25.50 -20.89
C VAL A 17 4.86 26.55 -22.00
N TRP A 18 4.46 27.78 -21.70
CA TRP A 18 4.54 28.91 -22.64
C TRP A 18 4.96 30.20 -21.94
N TYR A 19 5.48 31.13 -22.71
CA TYR A 19 5.78 32.48 -22.23
C TYR A 19 4.73 33.44 -22.76
N ASN A 20 3.95 34.07 -21.87
CA ASN A 20 2.96 35.06 -22.23
C ASN A 20 3.64 36.43 -22.37
N THR A 21 3.75 36.92 -23.59
CA THR A 21 4.45 38.18 -23.91
C THR A 21 3.71 39.41 -23.45
N THR A 22 2.40 39.35 -23.22
CA THR A 22 1.60 40.47 -22.72
C THR A 22 1.78 40.66 -21.21
N SER A 23 1.80 39.56 -20.44
CA SER A 23 1.99 39.61 -18.99
C SER A 23 3.47 39.48 -18.58
N ASN A 24 4.36 39.15 -19.50
CA ASN A 24 5.79 38.86 -19.27
C ASN A 24 6.03 37.74 -18.23
N VAL A 25 5.21 36.70 -18.26
CA VAL A 25 5.26 35.59 -17.30
C VAL A 25 5.39 34.25 -18.03
N LEU A 26 6.26 33.38 -17.51
CA LEU A 26 6.30 31.98 -17.87
C LEU A 26 5.11 31.27 -17.19
N LYS A 27 4.28 30.60 -17.97
CA LYS A 27 3.11 29.87 -17.51
C LYS A 27 3.19 28.39 -17.90
N GLY A 28 2.49 27.55 -17.18
CA GLY A 28 2.38 26.12 -17.46
C GLY A 28 1.02 25.58 -17.07
N GLN A 29 0.55 24.59 -17.83
CA GLN A 29 -0.61 23.82 -17.48
C GLN A 29 -0.18 22.70 -16.55
N ALA A 30 -0.50 22.84 -15.26
CA ALA A 30 -0.36 21.74 -14.31
C ALA A 30 -1.40 20.66 -14.59
N ALA A 31 -1.06 19.43 -14.28
CA ALA A 31 -2.05 18.35 -14.21
C ALA A 31 -3.13 18.73 -13.19
N THR A 32 -4.33 19.02 -13.66
CA THR A 32 -5.50 19.20 -12.80
C THR A 32 -6.22 17.85 -12.65
N THR A 33 -5.53 16.82 -12.19
CA THR A 33 -6.21 15.64 -11.71
C THR A 33 -6.78 15.95 -10.33
N ALA A 34 -8.00 16.47 -10.32
CA ALA A 34 -8.84 16.35 -9.14
C ALA A 34 -8.94 14.85 -8.86
N GLY A 35 -8.30 14.38 -7.78
CA GLY A 35 -8.38 12.99 -7.39
C GLY A 35 -9.85 12.62 -7.18
N SER A 36 -10.35 11.65 -7.93
CA SER A 36 -11.69 11.10 -7.73
C SER A 36 -11.57 9.64 -7.30
N TRP A 37 -12.41 9.26 -6.35
CA TRP A 37 -12.54 7.86 -5.98
C TRP A 37 -13.53 7.18 -6.92
N ALA A 38 -13.16 6.02 -7.45
CA ALA A 38 -14.04 5.15 -8.21
C ALA A 38 -14.07 3.76 -7.56
N THR A 39 -15.18 3.07 -7.69
CA THR A 39 -15.30 1.69 -7.23
C THR A 39 -14.53 0.77 -8.18
N GLY A 40 -13.55 0.04 -7.63
CA GLY A 40 -12.85 -1.03 -8.33
C GLY A 40 -13.56 -2.39 -8.19
N GLY A 41 -12.95 -3.45 -8.70
CA GLY A 41 -13.40 -4.82 -8.47
C GLY A 41 -13.38 -5.19 -6.98
N ALA A 42 -14.38 -5.95 -6.54
CA ALA A 42 -14.41 -6.47 -5.16
C ALA A 42 -13.38 -7.58 -4.97
N LEU A 43 -12.81 -7.68 -3.76
CA LEU A 43 -12.04 -8.86 -3.33
C LEU A 43 -12.89 -10.13 -3.46
N ASN A 44 -12.27 -11.26 -3.80
CA ASN A 44 -12.95 -12.56 -3.85
C ASN A 44 -13.46 -12.98 -2.46
N SER A 45 -12.72 -12.61 -1.42
CA SER A 45 -13.11 -12.86 -0.03
C SER A 45 -13.15 -11.55 0.75
N ALA A 46 -14.33 -11.16 1.22
CA ALA A 46 -14.51 -9.95 2.02
C ALA A 46 -13.71 -10.03 3.32
N ARG A 47 -12.86 -9.04 3.55
CA ARG A 47 -11.96 -8.99 4.73
C ARG A 47 -11.77 -7.58 5.24
N SER A 48 -11.34 -7.49 6.49
CA SER A 48 -10.89 -6.26 7.14
C SER A 48 -9.53 -6.45 7.81
N ASN A 49 -8.90 -5.38 8.25
CA ASN A 49 -7.60 -5.42 8.95
C ASN A 49 -6.48 -6.13 8.15
N SER A 50 -6.58 -6.13 6.82
CA SER A 50 -5.57 -6.67 5.91
C SER A 50 -4.44 -5.67 5.67
N GLY A 51 -3.26 -6.17 5.31
CA GLY A 51 -2.19 -5.40 4.71
C GLY A 51 -2.41 -5.19 3.22
N GLY A 52 -1.75 -4.18 2.67
CA GLY A 52 -1.79 -3.91 1.24
C GLY A 52 -0.48 -3.32 0.73
N ALA A 53 -0.18 -3.55 -0.54
CA ALA A 53 1.00 -3.02 -1.22
C ALA A 53 0.71 -2.83 -2.71
N GLY A 54 1.51 -2.02 -3.40
CA GLY A 54 1.43 -1.83 -4.85
C GLY A 54 0.78 -0.52 -5.28
N THR A 55 0.28 -0.52 -6.51
CA THR A 55 -0.35 0.62 -7.16
C THR A 55 -1.82 0.34 -7.48
N GLN A 56 -2.55 1.34 -7.97
CA GLN A 56 -3.95 1.22 -8.38
C GLN A 56 -4.21 0.08 -9.40
N THR A 57 -3.26 -0.22 -10.25
CA THR A 57 -3.40 -1.23 -11.31
C THR A 57 -2.61 -2.50 -11.07
N ALA A 58 -1.82 -2.56 -9.98
CA ALA A 58 -0.97 -3.69 -9.64
C ALA A 58 -0.81 -3.77 -8.11
N ALA A 59 -1.89 -4.14 -7.40
CA ALA A 59 -1.94 -4.17 -5.94
C ALA A 59 -1.99 -5.58 -5.38
N LEU A 60 -1.58 -5.72 -4.13
CA LEU A 60 -1.79 -6.89 -3.29
C LEU A 60 -2.65 -6.52 -2.10
N SER A 61 -3.51 -7.44 -1.67
CA SER A 61 -4.17 -7.46 -0.37
C SER A 61 -3.88 -8.79 0.30
N PHE A 62 -3.41 -8.78 1.53
CA PHE A 62 -2.98 -10.00 2.22
C PHE A 62 -3.29 -9.96 3.72
N GLY A 63 -3.52 -11.13 4.29
CA GLY A 63 -3.94 -11.26 5.69
C GLY A 63 -5.33 -10.74 5.99
N GLY A 64 -5.62 -10.47 7.24
CA GLY A 64 -6.87 -9.85 7.69
C GLY A 64 -7.81 -10.79 8.45
N THR A 65 -9.04 -10.35 8.60
CA THR A 65 -10.14 -11.08 9.27
C THR A 65 -11.36 -11.16 8.35
N PRO A 66 -12.27 -12.15 8.53
CA PRO A 66 -12.31 -13.17 9.57
C PRO A 66 -11.34 -14.33 9.35
N ASN A 67 -11.04 -15.09 10.40
CA ASN A 67 -10.37 -16.38 10.26
C ASN A 67 -11.30 -17.37 9.50
N PRO A 68 -10.83 -18.15 8.48
CA PRO A 68 -9.42 -18.47 8.20
C PRO A 68 -8.70 -17.51 7.23
N LEU A 69 -9.26 -16.39 6.84
CA LEU A 69 -8.68 -15.50 5.82
C LEU A 69 -7.39 -14.77 6.22
N GLY A 70 -6.92 -14.96 7.45
CA GLY A 70 -5.72 -14.27 7.97
C GLY A 70 -4.41 -14.54 7.24
N ALA A 71 -4.35 -15.54 6.37
CA ALA A 71 -3.19 -15.83 5.53
C ALA A 71 -3.42 -15.47 4.06
N THR A 72 -4.66 -15.38 3.60
CA THR A 72 -4.98 -15.27 2.17
C THR A 72 -4.38 -14.02 1.53
N THR A 73 -3.92 -14.22 0.29
CA THR A 73 -3.35 -13.16 -0.54
C THR A 73 -4.13 -13.06 -1.85
N GLU A 74 -4.52 -11.85 -2.21
CA GLU A 74 -5.14 -11.56 -3.51
C GLU A 74 -4.36 -10.48 -4.24
N SER A 75 -4.22 -10.63 -5.55
CA SER A 75 -3.59 -9.68 -6.47
C SER A 75 -4.62 -9.00 -7.36
N TYR A 76 -4.49 -7.69 -7.52
CA TYR A 76 -5.29 -6.87 -8.41
C TYR A 76 -4.53 -6.50 -9.68
N ASN A 77 -5.18 -6.65 -10.83
CA ASN A 77 -4.60 -6.35 -12.14
C ASN A 77 -5.14 -5.05 -12.78
N GLY A 78 -5.81 -4.21 -12.00
CA GLY A 78 -6.49 -3.01 -12.48
C GLY A 78 -7.98 -3.21 -12.80
N THR A 79 -8.46 -4.47 -12.82
CA THR A 79 -9.86 -4.81 -13.14
C THR A 79 -10.47 -5.79 -12.13
N SER A 80 -9.74 -6.85 -11.79
CA SER A 80 -10.23 -7.94 -10.94
C SER A 80 -9.15 -8.41 -9.97
N TRP A 81 -9.60 -9.03 -8.87
CA TRP A 81 -8.75 -9.69 -7.90
C TRP A 81 -8.62 -11.18 -8.22
N THR A 82 -7.46 -11.74 -7.99
CA THR A 82 -7.15 -13.16 -8.16
C THR A 82 -6.42 -13.65 -6.92
N GLU A 83 -6.87 -14.79 -6.35
CA GLU A 83 -6.23 -15.44 -5.22
C GLU A 83 -4.87 -16.01 -5.62
N LEU A 84 -3.87 -15.81 -4.78
CA LEU A 84 -2.49 -16.27 -4.94
C LEU A 84 -2.09 -17.13 -3.75
N ASN A 85 -0.79 -17.49 -3.66
CA ASN A 85 -0.25 -18.24 -2.54
C ASN A 85 -0.28 -17.41 -1.26
N ASP A 86 -0.70 -18.05 -0.19
CA ASP A 86 -0.93 -17.45 1.13
C ASP A 86 0.36 -17.07 1.85
N LEU A 87 0.24 -16.15 2.82
CA LEU A 87 1.24 -15.92 3.86
C LEU A 87 1.54 -17.23 4.60
N ASN A 88 2.80 -17.40 5.02
CA ASN A 88 3.20 -18.55 5.85
C ASN A 88 2.60 -18.45 7.27
N LEU A 89 2.36 -17.23 7.76
CA LEU A 89 1.75 -16.98 9.07
C LEU A 89 0.46 -16.17 8.92
N SER A 90 -0.66 -16.75 9.39
CA SER A 90 -1.96 -16.06 9.45
C SER A 90 -1.90 -14.87 10.41
N ARG A 91 -2.22 -13.66 9.91
CA ARG A 91 -2.11 -12.41 10.65
C ARG A 91 -3.18 -11.40 10.23
N ASN A 92 -3.57 -10.54 11.16
CA ASN A 92 -4.36 -9.35 10.89
C ASN A 92 -3.69 -8.10 11.48
N ASN A 93 -4.21 -6.91 11.21
CA ASN A 93 -3.61 -5.65 11.67
C ASN A 93 -2.12 -5.49 11.30
N LEU A 94 -1.70 -6.13 10.22
CA LEU A 94 -0.35 -6.08 9.67
C LEU A 94 -0.20 -4.89 8.72
N ALA A 95 1.03 -4.46 8.49
CA ALA A 95 1.31 -3.46 7.49
C ALA A 95 1.90 -4.07 6.22
N GLY A 96 1.76 -3.37 5.09
CA GLY A 96 2.32 -3.79 3.81
C GLY A 96 3.15 -2.68 3.15
N ALA A 97 4.32 -3.03 2.62
CA ALA A 97 5.13 -2.13 1.82
C ALA A 97 5.53 -2.80 0.51
N GLY A 98 5.45 -2.06 -0.59
CA GLY A 98 5.80 -2.60 -1.92
C GLY A 98 5.32 -1.69 -3.03
N ALA A 99 6.06 -1.67 -4.13
CA ALA A 99 5.76 -0.82 -5.29
C ALA A 99 4.83 -1.50 -6.32
N SER A 100 4.60 -2.80 -6.20
CA SER A 100 3.78 -3.57 -7.14
C SER A 100 3.25 -4.86 -6.52
N ASN A 101 2.37 -5.55 -7.24
CA ASN A 101 1.87 -6.88 -6.89
C ASN A 101 2.89 -8.02 -7.10
N THR A 102 4.11 -7.72 -7.53
CA THR A 102 5.18 -8.72 -7.73
C THR A 102 6.30 -8.62 -6.69
N SER A 103 6.31 -7.58 -5.85
CA SER A 103 7.33 -7.39 -4.82
C SER A 103 6.78 -6.58 -3.66
N ALA A 104 6.62 -7.22 -2.51
CA ALA A 104 6.04 -6.61 -1.31
C ALA A 104 6.61 -7.21 -0.02
N LEU A 105 6.41 -6.51 1.08
CA LEU A 105 6.61 -6.99 2.45
C LEU A 105 5.28 -7.04 3.18
N ALA A 106 5.07 -8.10 3.95
CA ALA A 106 4.05 -8.22 4.98
C ALA A 106 4.74 -8.16 6.34
N VAL A 107 4.44 -7.14 7.12
CA VAL A 107 5.22 -6.80 8.32
C VAL A 107 4.34 -6.86 9.56
N GLY A 108 4.81 -7.52 10.62
CA GLY A 108 4.18 -7.57 11.93
C GLY A 108 2.72 -8.05 11.91
N GLY A 109 1.89 -7.45 12.74
CA GLY A 109 0.45 -7.76 12.88
C GLY A 109 0.14 -8.67 14.05
N ASP A 110 -1.13 -8.96 14.25
CA ASP A 110 -1.65 -9.80 15.31
C ASP A 110 -1.88 -11.23 14.81
N VAL A 111 -1.45 -12.24 15.56
CA VAL A 111 -1.72 -13.66 15.26
C VAL A 111 -3.05 -14.06 15.91
N PRO A 112 -4.07 -14.46 15.14
CA PRO A 112 -5.43 -14.68 15.64
C PRO A 112 -5.57 -15.74 16.75
N SER A 113 -4.64 -16.71 16.81
CA SER A 113 -4.65 -17.81 17.79
C SER A 113 -3.59 -17.67 18.87
N GLY A 114 -2.88 -16.55 18.95
CA GLY A 114 -1.83 -16.30 19.93
C GLY A 114 -2.27 -15.40 21.07
N PRO A 115 -1.66 -15.53 22.25
CA PRO A 115 -1.92 -14.63 23.37
C PRO A 115 -1.27 -13.26 23.22
N THR A 116 -0.48 -13.05 22.16
CA THR A 116 0.32 -11.84 21.96
C THR A 116 -0.29 -10.96 20.85
N ILE A 117 -0.60 -9.72 21.22
CA ILE A 117 -0.84 -8.63 20.28
C ILE A 117 0.52 -8.24 19.70
N GLY A 118 0.65 -8.26 18.37
CA GLY A 118 1.85 -7.80 17.68
C GLY A 118 2.98 -8.83 17.57
N THR A 119 3.14 -9.45 16.41
CA THR A 119 4.33 -10.23 16.06
C THR A 119 5.41 -9.35 15.41
N ALA A 120 6.67 -9.81 15.43
CA ALA A 120 7.77 -9.18 14.70
C ALA A 120 7.94 -9.73 13.27
N VAL A 121 7.30 -10.85 12.97
CA VAL A 121 7.49 -11.61 11.72
C VAL A 121 7.30 -10.74 10.50
N THR A 122 8.26 -10.81 9.58
CA THR A 122 8.23 -10.14 8.29
C THR A 122 8.36 -11.18 7.18
N GLU A 123 7.46 -11.13 6.21
CA GLU A 123 7.50 -11.96 5.02
C GLU A 123 7.67 -11.11 3.77
N SER A 124 8.49 -11.59 2.84
CA SER A 124 8.73 -10.98 1.53
C SER A 124 8.03 -11.76 0.42
N TRP A 125 7.33 -11.03 -0.44
CA TRP A 125 6.67 -11.55 -1.63
C TRP A 125 7.55 -11.36 -2.86
N ASN A 126 7.75 -12.42 -3.64
CA ASN A 126 8.55 -12.41 -4.87
C ASN A 126 7.72 -12.49 -6.17
N GLY A 127 6.41 -12.29 -6.10
CA GLY A 127 5.48 -12.45 -7.22
C GLY A 127 4.83 -13.84 -7.29
N THR A 128 5.31 -14.80 -6.49
CA THR A 128 4.80 -16.19 -6.49
C THR A 128 4.59 -16.73 -5.09
N ASN A 129 5.54 -16.52 -4.18
CA ASN A 129 5.51 -17.06 -2.82
C ASN A 129 5.94 -16.02 -1.79
N TRP A 130 5.44 -16.17 -0.59
CA TRP A 130 5.92 -15.49 0.59
C TRP A 130 7.08 -16.27 1.21
N THR A 131 8.09 -15.56 1.68
CA THR A 131 9.26 -16.12 2.37
C THR A 131 9.55 -15.26 3.59
N GLU A 132 9.71 -15.88 4.76
CA GLU A 132 10.12 -15.18 5.97
C GLU A 132 11.52 -14.59 5.79
N VAL A 133 11.66 -13.34 6.22
CA VAL A 133 12.91 -12.57 6.17
C VAL A 133 13.23 -12.04 7.58
N ASN A 134 14.21 -11.14 7.71
CA ASN A 134 14.56 -10.57 9.00
C ASN A 134 13.37 -9.86 9.64
N ASP A 135 13.12 -10.18 10.89
CA ASP A 135 12.04 -9.64 11.71
C ASP A 135 12.27 -8.18 12.12
N LEU A 136 11.20 -7.55 12.56
CA LEU A 136 11.27 -6.29 13.28
C LEU A 136 12.05 -6.47 14.60
N ASN A 137 12.73 -5.41 15.04
CA ASN A 137 13.42 -5.41 16.36
C ASN A 137 12.45 -5.62 17.53
N ALA A 138 11.18 -5.26 17.36
CA ALA A 138 10.12 -5.50 18.34
C ALA A 138 8.80 -5.76 17.61
N GLY A 139 8.06 -6.78 18.07
CA GLY A 139 6.74 -7.10 17.55
C GLY A 139 5.77 -5.95 17.71
N ARG A 140 4.87 -5.78 16.74
CA ARG A 140 3.79 -4.78 16.79
C ARG A 140 2.67 -5.11 15.83
N GLY A 141 1.49 -4.59 16.14
CA GLY A 141 0.33 -4.59 15.26
C GLY A 141 -0.28 -3.20 15.16
N ARG A 142 -1.24 -3.00 14.23
CA ARG A 142 -2.02 -1.74 14.11
C ARG A 142 -1.16 -0.52 13.83
N PHE A 143 -0.24 -0.64 12.92
CA PHE A 143 0.71 0.39 12.51
C PHE A 143 0.61 0.68 11.01
N THR A 144 1.36 1.66 10.55
CA THR A 144 1.45 1.99 9.14
C THR A 144 2.85 1.74 8.59
N SER A 145 2.92 1.58 7.28
CA SER A 145 4.18 1.45 6.55
C SER A 145 4.18 2.32 5.30
N ALA A 146 5.37 2.60 4.82
CA ALA A 146 5.60 3.30 3.56
C ALA A 146 6.86 2.73 2.90
N GLY A 147 6.97 2.89 1.58
CA GLY A 147 8.14 2.51 0.82
C GLY A 147 7.96 1.27 -0.04
N THR A 148 9.07 0.66 -0.40
CA THR A 148 9.15 -0.51 -1.28
C THR A 148 9.59 -1.75 -0.49
N ALA A 149 9.58 -2.93 -1.12
CA ALA A 149 10.06 -4.16 -0.49
C ALA A 149 11.55 -4.12 -0.07
N THR A 150 12.35 -3.24 -0.67
CA THR A 150 13.79 -3.10 -0.38
C THR A 150 14.12 -1.86 0.45
N ALA A 151 13.17 -0.94 0.64
CA ALA A 151 13.35 0.31 1.36
C ALA A 151 12.02 0.68 2.04
N ALA A 152 11.67 -0.07 3.09
CA ALA A 152 10.44 0.11 3.84
C ALA A 152 10.71 0.81 5.18
N LEU A 153 9.76 1.65 5.57
CA LEU A 153 9.68 2.25 6.90
C LEU A 153 8.37 1.82 7.55
N VAL A 154 8.43 1.41 8.80
CA VAL A 154 7.24 1.18 9.65
C VAL A 154 7.24 2.15 10.82
N THR A 155 6.07 2.64 11.20
CA THR A 155 5.93 3.64 12.26
C THR A 155 4.67 3.44 13.08
N GLY A 156 4.78 3.68 14.37
CA GLY A 156 3.67 3.53 15.32
C GLY A 156 3.40 2.07 15.72
N GLY A 157 2.15 1.80 16.00
CA GLY A 157 1.65 0.47 16.38
C GLY A 157 1.66 0.19 17.87
N THR A 158 0.95 -0.87 18.23
CA THR A 158 0.87 -1.36 19.59
C THR A 158 1.92 -2.44 19.80
N PRO A 159 2.83 -2.30 20.78
CA PRO A 159 3.80 -3.34 21.13
C PRO A 159 3.10 -4.55 21.77
N PRO A 160 3.79 -5.71 21.83
CA PRO A 160 3.27 -6.88 22.55
C PRO A 160 3.10 -6.52 24.02
N ASN A 161 1.95 -6.88 24.61
CA ASN A 161 1.68 -6.80 26.04
C ASN A 161 1.38 -5.41 26.67
N GLU A 162 0.97 -4.39 25.92
CA GLU A 162 0.39 -3.19 26.56
C GLU A 162 -1.12 -3.34 26.88
N GLY A 163 -1.59 -4.53 27.14
CA GLY A 163 -3.01 -4.81 27.39
C GLY A 163 -3.40 -5.15 28.82
N THR A 164 -2.49 -5.17 29.81
CA THR A 164 -2.83 -5.65 31.17
C THR A 164 -2.04 -5.03 32.32
N ASP A 165 -1.56 -3.81 32.22
CA ASP A 165 -1.08 -3.10 33.40
C ASP A 165 -1.93 -1.87 33.70
N ALA A 166 -3.20 -2.14 34.02
CA ALA A 166 -4.02 -1.21 34.81
C ALA A 166 -4.26 -1.87 36.17
N THR A 167 -3.36 -1.67 37.09
CA THR A 167 -3.62 -1.74 38.52
C THR A 167 -3.17 -0.47 39.16
#